data_bbc7084d4419b81615cee7aade6c37f8
#
_entry.id   bbc7084d4419b81615cee7aade6c37f8
#
_cell.length_a   1.000
_cell.length_b   1.000
_cell.length_c   1.000
_cell.angle_alpha   90.00
_cell.angle_beta   90.00
_cell.angle_gamma   90.00
#
_symmetry.space_group_name_H-M   'P 1'
#
loop_
_entity.id
_entity.type
_entity.pdbx_description
1 polymer ?
#
loop_
_entity_poly.entity_id
_entity_poly.type
_entity_poly.pdbx_seq_one_letter_code
_entity_poly.pdbx_strand_id
1 'polypeptide(L)'
;MRNKFLKKHRIIVIGDSNIRGYRCNLNSLLSNNYKLYSLAKPGSNSNELHQTAKEELSQLSNNDAIVVCSGTNDYELNGFSRTWHNISSFIQKNHRTNIILINVPCRYDLPNSASINRKIAILNRKLKKLVKTFPSACFVETSNCREMFTYHGLHFNKIGKRYVTHQLAYTLQSDRN
;
A
#
# COMPACT_ATOMS: atom_id res chain seq x y z
N MET A 1 -0.24 40.55 -10.13
CA MET A 1 -0.94 39.34 -9.68
C MET A 1 0.09 38.34 -9.15
N ARG A 2 0.16 38.05 -7.83
CA ARG A 2 1.05 37.02 -7.28
C ARG A 2 0.47 35.65 -7.65
N ASN A 3 1.14 34.90 -8.53
CA ASN A 3 0.86 33.48 -8.71
C ASN A 3 1.05 32.79 -7.35
N LYS A 4 -0.05 32.52 -6.65
CA LYS A 4 -0.04 31.59 -5.53
C LYS A 4 0.28 30.21 -6.12
N PHE A 5 1.53 29.79 -6.02
CA PHE A 5 1.88 28.39 -6.27
C PHE A 5 1.07 27.54 -5.28
N LEU A 6 -0.02 26.95 -5.74
CA LEU A 6 -0.79 25.99 -4.96
C LEU A 6 0.14 24.84 -4.57
N LYS A 7 0.36 24.67 -3.28
CA LYS A 7 1.20 23.59 -2.76
C LYS A 7 0.59 22.26 -3.18
N LYS A 8 1.29 21.49 -4.00
CA LYS A 8 0.82 20.18 -4.43
C LYS A 8 0.83 19.21 -3.25
N HIS A 9 -0.19 18.40 -3.13
CA HIS A 9 -0.25 17.32 -2.17
C HIS A 9 0.73 16.22 -2.55
N ARG A 10 1.54 15.77 -1.61
CA ARG A 10 2.49 14.68 -1.85
C ARG A 10 1.83 13.35 -1.56
N ILE A 11 2.05 12.39 -2.44
CA ILE A 11 1.65 10.99 -2.25
C ILE A 11 2.91 10.16 -2.37
N ILE A 12 3.25 9.41 -1.32
CA ILE A 12 4.37 8.47 -1.34
C ILE A 12 3.79 7.06 -1.35
N VAL A 13 4.07 6.33 -2.43
CA VAL A 13 3.74 4.90 -2.54
C VAL A 13 4.95 4.09 -2.11
N ILE A 14 4.83 3.36 -1.01
CA ILE A 14 5.88 2.47 -0.50
C ILE A 14 5.43 1.01 -0.59
N GLY A 15 6.33 0.14 -0.99
CA GLY A 15 6.01 -1.28 -1.10
C GLY A 15 7.13 -2.13 -1.68
N ASP A 16 6.86 -3.43 -1.73
CA ASP A 16 7.71 -4.41 -2.37
C ASP A 16 7.60 -4.36 -3.91
N SER A 17 7.94 -5.45 -4.59
CA SER A 17 7.87 -5.53 -6.05
C SER A 17 6.47 -5.35 -6.63
N ASN A 18 5.40 -5.51 -5.84
CA ASN A 18 4.02 -5.39 -6.32
C ASN A 18 3.64 -3.97 -6.74
N ILE A 19 4.27 -2.93 -6.14
CA ILE A 19 3.96 -1.53 -6.49
C ILE A 19 4.63 -1.03 -7.77
N ARG A 20 5.42 -1.86 -8.44
CA ARG A 20 6.06 -1.47 -9.70
C ARG A 20 5.01 -1.06 -10.73
N GLY A 21 5.17 0.16 -11.26
CA GLY A 21 4.26 0.76 -12.24
C GLY A 21 3.05 1.50 -11.64
N TYR A 22 2.82 1.45 -10.32
CA TYR A 22 1.69 2.19 -9.71
C TYR A 22 1.81 3.69 -9.92
N ARG A 23 3.02 4.26 -9.83
CA ARG A 23 3.25 5.69 -10.07
C ARG A 23 2.77 6.12 -11.46
N CYS A 24 3.12 5.37 -12.51
CA CYS A 24 2.68 5.68 -13.87
C CYS A 24 1.16 5.64 -14.01
N ASN A 25 0.53 4.59 -13.49
CA ASN A 25 -0.92 4.44 -13.55
C ASN A 25 -1.64 5.53 -12.74
N LEU A 26 -1.16 5.86 -11.54
CA LEU A 26 -1.75 6.90 -10.70
C LEU A 26 -1.57 8.30 -11.31
N ASN A 27 -0.44 8.59 -11.94
CA ASN A 27 -0.23 9.86 -12.65
C ASN A 27 -1.25 10.10 -13.79
N SER A 28 -1.74 9.04 -14.43
CA SER A 28 -2.77 9.16 -15.47
C SER A 28 -4.19 9.29 -14.91
N LEU A 29 -4.39 8.98 -13.64
CA LEU A 29 -5.71 8.96 -12.99
C LEU A 29 -5.94 10.16 -12.07
N LEU A 30 -4.86 10.75 -11.55
CA LEU A 30 -4.92 11.86 -10.59
C LEU A 30 -4.65 13.20 -11.28
N SER A 31 -5.24 14.26 -10.76
CA SER A 31 -5.04 15.62 -11.24
C SER A 31 -3.60 16.13 -10.97
N ASN A 32 -3.22 17.22 -11.63
CA ASN A 32 -1.92 17.89 -11.44
C ASN A 32 -1.70 18.49 -10.03
N ASN A 33 -2.70 18.42 -9.15
CA ASN A 33 -2.60 18.87 -7.76
C ASN A 33 -1.82 17.89 -6.88
N TYR A 34 -1.47 16.72 -7.39
CA TYR A 34 -0.72 15.70 -6.67
C TYR A 34 0.72 15.59 -7.18
N LYS A 35 1.65 15.36 -6.26
CA LYS A 35 3.03 15.02 -6.56
C LYS A 35 3.31 13.61 -6.06
N LEU A 36 3.52 12.68 -6.99
CA LEU A 36 3.65 11.25 -6.73
C LEU A 36 5.12 10.82 -6.63
N TYR A 37 5.44 10.12 -5.56
CA TYR A 37 6.71 9.44 -5.33
C TYR A 37 6.45 7.95 -5.16
N SER A 38 7.44 7.12 -5.49
CA SER A 38 7.34 5.67 -5.31
C SER A 38 8.67 5.13 -4.82
N LEU A 39 8.63 4.46 -3.68
CA LEU A 39 9.76 3.77 -3.06
C LEU A 39 9.49 2.26 -3.11
N ALA A 40 9.94 1.64 -4.18
CA ALA A 40 9.82 0.20 -4.36
C ALA A 40 11.11 -0.49 -3.89
N LYS A 41 11.00 -1.40 -2.92
CA LYS A 41 12.10 -2.27 -2.48
C LYS A 41 11.73 -3.74 -2.72
N PRO A 42 12.08 -4.30 -3.90
CA PRO A 42 11.74 -5.68 -4.22
C PRO A 42 12.30 -6.68 -3.22
N GLY A 43 11.50 -7.70 -2.87
CA GLY A 43 11.91 -8.75 -1.93
C GLY A 43 11.93 -8.33 -0.46
N SER A 44 11.74 -7.05 -0.13
CA SER A 44 11.76 -6.60 1.26
C SER A 44 10.55 -7.09 2.05
N ASN A 45 10.79 -7.37 3.32
CA ASN A 45 9.75 -7.60 4.32
C ASN A 45 9.17 -6.28 4.85
N SER A 46 8.11 -6.37 5.68
CA SER A 46 7.42 -5.19 6.21
C SER A 46 8.32 -4.28 7.06
N ASN A 47 9.23 -4.84 7.84
CA ASN A 47 10.13 -4.05 8.69
C ASN A 47 11.13 -3.24 7.86
N GLU A 48 11.75 -3.87 6.87
CA GLU A 48 12.73 -3.23 5.98
C GLU A 48 12.13 -2.09 5.17
N LEU A 49 10.90 -2.26 4.66
CA LEU A 49 10.18 -1.22 3.94
C LEU A 49 9.96 0.03 4.79
N HIS A 50 9.50 -0.16 6.02
CA HIS A 50 9.20 0.95 6.91
C HIS A 50 10.45 1.72 7.33
N GLN A 51 11.58 1.03 7.47
CA GLN A 51 12.88 1.68 7.78
C GLN A 51 13.41 2.49 6.59
N THR A 52 13.30 1.94 5.38
CA THR A 52 13.81 2.60 4.17
C THR A 52 13.13 3.93 3.87
N ALA A 53 11.86 4.08 4.21
CA ALA A 53 11.07 5.28 3.91
C ALA A 53 11.08 6.34 5.03
N LYS A 54 11.86 6.16 6.10
CA LYS A 54 11.77 6.98 7.31
C LYS A 54 12.04 8.46 7.07
N GLU A 55 13.02 8.79 6.25
CA GLU A 55 13.40 10.19 5.98
C GLU A 55 12.33 10.90 5.14
N GLU A 56 11.85 10.28 4.09
CA GLU A 56 10.82 10.84 3.21
C GLU A 56 9.50 11.05 3.95
N LEU A 57 9.15 10.12 4.84
CA LEU A 57 7.91 10.18 5.61
C LEU A 57 7.93 11.26 6.69
N SER A 58 9.10 11.57 7.27
CA SER A 58 9.24 12.59 8.31
C SER A 58 8.84 13.99 7.86
N GLN A 59 8.86 14.26 6.55
CA GLN A 59 8.57 15.54 5.95
C GLN A 59 7.09 15.69 5.53
N LEU A 60 6.28 14.65 5.73
CA LEU A 60 4.87 14.67 5.33
C LEU A 60 4.00 15.40 6.36
N SER A 61 2.90 15.95 5.86
CA SER A 61 1.88 16.66 6.63
C SER A 61 0.53 15.93 6.57
N ASN A 62 -0.47 16.43 7.28
CA ASN A 62 -1.84 15.92 7.22
C ASN A 62 -2.53 16.11 5.86
N ASN A 63 -1.96 16.95 4.99
CA ASN A 63 -2.45 17.12 3.61
C ASN A 63 -1.80 16.17 2.60
N ASP A 64 -0.79 15.41 3.05
CA ASP A 64 -0.09 14.43 2.24
C ASP A 64 -0.67 13.02 2.49
N ALA A 65 -0.30 12.04 1.69
CA ALA A 65 -0.74 10.67 1.85
C ALA A 65 0.40 9.66 1.67
N ILE A 66 0.32 8.56 2.41
CA ILE A 66 1.19 7.41 2.29
C ILE A 66 0.35 6.23 1.83
N VAL A 67 0.73 5.63 0.71
CA VAL A 67 0.15 4.35 0.25
C VAL A 67 1.12 3.24 0.60
N VAL A 68 0.67 2.24 1.35
CA VAL A 68 1.49 1.13 1.83
C VAL A 68 1.03 -0.19 1.23
N CYS A 69 1.94 -0.88 0.55
CA CYS A 69 1.75 -2.27 0.07
C CYS A 69 2.90 -3.12 0.62
N SER A 70 2.66 -3.85 1.70
CA SER A 70 3.68 -4.54 2.47
C SER A 70 3.17 -5.85 3.05
N GLY A 71 4.06 -6.82 3.25
CA GLY A 71 3.75 -8.09 3.92
C GLY A 71 3.78 -9.31 3.01
N THR A 72 3.91 -9.15 1.71
CA THR A 72 3.95 -10.26 0.75
C THR A 72 5.14 -11.21 0.99
N ASN A 73 6.26 -10.67 1.46
CA ASN A 73 7.50 -11.43 1.69
C ASN A 73 7.70 -11.87 3.15
N ASP A 74 6.73 -11.63 4.03
CA ASP A 74 6.87 -11.93 5.47
C ASP A 74 6.49 -13.39 5.84
N TYR A 75 6.05 -14.18 4.90
CA TYR A 75 5.47 -15.51 5.16
C TYR A 75 6.44 -16.50 5.79
N GLU A 76 7.74 -16.36 5.54
CA GLU A 76 8.80 -17.24 6.08
C GLU A 76 9.22 -16.87 7.51
N LEU A 77 8.96 -15.64 7.95
CA LEU A 77 9.43 -15.11 9.23
C LEU A 77 8.40 -15.29 10.35
N ASN A 78 8.26 -16.50 10.91
CA ASN A 78 7.39 -16.81 12.07
C ASN A 78 5.90 -16.43 11.90
N GLY A 79 5.38 -16.52 10.67
CA GLY A 79 4.00 -16.20 10.37
C GLY A 79 3.73 -14.70 10.40
N PHE A 80 2.51 -14.34 10.05
CA PHE A 80 2.08 -12.94 9.88
C PHE A 80 1.90 -12.14 11.18
N SER A 81 2.25 -12.68 12.37
CA SER A 81 2.22 -11.92 13.62
C SER A 81 3.17 -10.73 13.59
N ARG A 82 4.38 -10.94 13.08
CA ARG A 82 5.38 -9.87 12.93
C ARG A 82 4.93 -8.82 11.91
N THR A 83 4.33 -9.24 10.80
CA THR A 83 3.77 -8.34 9.79
C THR A 83 2.72 -7.42 10.40
N TRP A 84 1.78 -7.98 11.17
CA TRP A 84 0.77 -7.19 11.85
C TRP A 84 1.39 -6.17 12.81
N HIS A 85 2.40 -6.57 13.59
CA HIS A 85 3.11 -5.72 14.54
C HIS A 85 3.84 -4.56 13.84
N ASN A 86 4.55 -4.87 12.74
CA ASN A 86 5.29 -3.88 11.96
C ASN A 86 4.34 -2.86 11.32
N ILE A 87 3.25 -3.31 10.70
CA ILE A 87 2.26 -2.43 10.08
C ILE A 87 1.54 -1.59 11.14
N SER A 88 1.17 -2.19 12.28
CA SER A 88 0.54 -1.47 13.39
C SER A 88 1.45 -0.35 13.91
N SER A 89 2.73 -0.67 14.18
CA SER A 89 3.72 0.31 14.62
C SER A 89 3.94 1.42 13.58
N PHE A 90 3.93 1.06 12.28
CA PHE A 90 4.05 2.03 11.20
C PHE A 90 2.88 3.02 11.18
N ILE A 91 1.64 2.54 11.28
CA ILE A 91 0.44 3.38 11.30
C ILE A 91 0.48 4.30 12.52
N GLN A 92 0.81 3.78 13.71
CA GLN A 92 0.92 4.57 14.92
C GLN A 92 1.94 5.70 14.82
N LYS A 93 3.11 5.43 14.22
CA LYS A 93 4.17 6.44 14.05
C LYS A 93 3.83 7.52 13.04
N ASN A 94 2.99 7.22 12.06
CA ASN A 94 2.67 8.11 10.94
C ASN A 94 1.21 8.62 10.96
N HIS A 95 0.49 8.48 12.07
CA HIS A 95 -0.95 8.78 12.19
C HIS A 95 -1.32 10.25 11.92
N ARG A 96 -0.33 11.14 11.85
CA ARG A 96 -0.53 12.56 11.47
C ARG A 96 -0.67 12.78 9.96
N THR A 97 -0.41 11.76 9.17
CA THR A 97 -0.51 11.77 7.71
C THR A 97 -1.60 10.80 7.28
N ASN A 98 -2.27 11.03 6.16
CA ASN A 98 -3.25 10.09 5.63
C ASN A 98 -2.56 8.82 5.17
N ILE A 99 -3.03 7.66 5.63
CA ILE A 99 -2.44 6.36 5.34
C ILE A 99 -3.44 5.51 4.59
N ILE A 100 -3.07 5.04 3.41
CA ILE A 100 -3.84 4.08 2.63
C ILE A 100 -3.09 2.74 2.66
N LEU A 101 -3.60 1.80 3.44
CA LEU A 101 -3.04 0.45 3.52
C LEU A 101 -3.72 -0.45 2.49
N ILE A 102 -2.93 -0.99 1.57
CA ILE A 102 -3.39 -2.03 0.65
C ILE A 102 -3.29 -3.38 1.37
N ASN A 103 -4.31 -4.23 1.23
CA ASN A 103 -4.24 -5.58 1.78
C ASN A 103 -3.06 -6.37 1.22
N VAL A 104 -2.53 -7.30 1.99
CA VAL A 104 -1.51 -8.25 1.52
C VAL A 104 -2.15 -9.12 0.43
N PRO A 105 -1.59 -9.13 -0.80
CA PRO A 105 -2.15 -9.92 -1.89
C PRO A 105 -1.94 -11.43 -1.68
N CYS A 106 -2.77 -12.22 -2.35
CA CYS A 106 -2.63 -13.67 -2.35
C CYS A 106 -1.31 -14.13 -2.98
N ARG A 107 -0.82 -15.27 -2.52
CA ARG A 107 0.37 -15.97 -3.02
C ARG A 107 -0.08 -17.21 -3.80
N TYR A 108 0.02 -17.16 -5.12
CA TYR A 108 -0.28 -18.27 -6.01
C TYR A 108 0.98 -18.97 -6.55
N ASP A 109 2.13 -18.45 -6.19
CA ASP A 109 3.46 -18.93 -6.57
C ASP A 109 4.04 -19.96 -5.62
N LEU A 110 3.45 -20.12 -4.44
CA LEU A 110 3.95 -21.02 -3.41
C LEU A 110 3.26 -22.40 -3.44
N PRO A 111 3.99 -23.47 -3.13
CA PRO A 111 3.37 -24.76 -2.83
C PRO A 111 2.34 -24.60 -1.72
N ASN A 112 1.21 -25.32 -1.82
CA ASN A 112 0.11 -25.22 -0.84
C ASN A 112 -0.41 -23.77 -0.63
N SER A 113 -0.43 -22.97 -1.71
CA SER A 113 -0.85 -21.56 -1.68
C SER A 113 -2.20 -21.34 -0.99
N ALA A 114 -3.11 -22.29 -1.01
CA ALA A 114 -4.39 -22.23 -0.32
C ALA A 114 -4.24 -22.07 1.21
N SER A 115 -3.27 -22.76 1.83
CA SER A 115 -2.97 -22.62 3.27
C SER A 115 -2.40 -21.23 3.58
N ILE A 116 -1.46 -20.76 2.76
CA ILE A 116 -0.88 -19.42 2.90
C ILE A 116 -1.94 -18.34 2.71
N ASN A 117 -2.78 -18.47 1.69
CA ASN A 117 -3.82 -17.50 1.40
C ASN A 117 -4.88 -17.42 2.51
N ARG A 118 -5.16 -18.53 3.21
CA ARG A 118 -6.00 -18.50 4.42
C ARG A 118 -5.37 -17.66 5.53
N LYS A 119 -4.05 -17.79 5.76
CA LYS A 119 -3.31 -16.98 6.74
C LYS A 119 -3.29 -15.50 6.33
N ILE A 120 -3.08 -15.20 5.06
CA ILE A 120 -3.15 -13.84 4.50
C ILE A 120 -4.55 -13.24 4.73
N ALA A 121 -5.62 -14.00 4.49
CA ALA A 121 -6.99 -13.52 4.72
C ALA A 121 -7.25 -13.21 6.20
N ILE A 122 -6.69 -13.99 7.12
CA ILE A 122 -6.77 -13.71 8.58
C ILE A 122 -6.01 -12.43 8.91
N LEU A 123 -4.79 -12.25 8.40
CA LEU A 123 -4.00 -11.04 8.58
C LEU A 123 -4.77 -9.82 8.05
N ASN A 124 -5.27 -9.88 6.83
CA ASN A 124 -5.99 -8.77 6.19
C ASN A 124 -7.23 -8.36 7.01
N ARG A 125 -7.97 -9.30 7.57
CA ARG A 125 -9.09 -9.00 8.48
C ARG A 125 -8.64 -8.26 9.74
N LYS A 126 -7.49 -8.64 10.32
CA LYS A 126 -6.91 -7.95 11.48
C LYS A 126 -6.45 -6.54 11.11
N LEU A 127 -5.78 -6.37 9.98
CA LEU A 127 -5.33 -5.08 9.47
C LEU A 127 -6.52 -4.15 9.16
N LYS A 128 -7.58 -4.66 8.54
CA LYS A 128 -8.81 -3.89 8.28
C LYS A 128 -9.48 -3.41 9.57
N LYS A 129 -9.47 -4.23 10.64
CA LYS A 129 -9.97 -3.81 11.95
C LYS A 129 -9.07 -2.75 12.60
N LEU A 130 -7.76 -2.92 12.52
CA LEU A 130 -6.79 -1.98 13.04
C LEU A 130 -6.92 -0.60 12.39
N VAL A 131 -6.98 -0.54 11.07
CA VAL A 131 -7.08 0.72 10.31
C VAL A 131 -8.30 1.53 10.74
N LYS A 132 -9.43 0.89 11.06
CA LYS A 132 -10.65 1.57 11.54
C LYS A 132 -10.48 2.30 12.87
N THR A 133 -9.43 2.02 13.64
CA THR A 133 -9.14 2.73 14.90
C THR A 133 -8.35 4.02 14.69
N PHE A 134 -7.92 4.32 13.46
CA PHE A 134 -7.18 5.52 13.11
C PHE A 134 -7.96 6.36 12.10
N PRO A 135 -8.44 7.56 12.48
CA PRO A 135 -9.23 8.41 11.57
C PRO A 135 -8.50 8.80 10.28
N SER A 136 -7.15 8.87 10.33
CA SER A 136 -6.30 9.21 9.20
C SER A 136 -5.90 7.99 8.36
N ALA A 137 -6.46 6.81 8.59
CA ALA A 137 -6.08 5.61 7.87
C ALA A 137 -7.28 4.94 7.22
N CYS A 138 -7.10 4.43 6.00
CA CYS A 138 -8.09 3.65 5.29
C CYS A 138 -7.48 2.35 4.72
N PHE A 139 -8.33 1.41 4.38
CA PHE A 139 -7.96 0.09 3.90
C PHE A 139 -8.51 -0.15 2.50
N VAL A 140 -7.62 -0.42 1.56
CA VAL A 140 -7.98 -0.75 0.17
C VAL A 140 -7.84 -2.25 -0.04
N GLU A 141 -8.94 -2.89 -0.40
CA GLU A 141 -8.96 -4.32 -0.73
C GLU A 141 -8.65 -4.53 -2.20
N THR A 142 -7.64 -5.34 -2.49
CA THR A 142 -7.35 -5.81 -3.84
C THR A 142 -8.13 -7.07 -4.14
N SER A 143 -8.29 -7.37 -5.43
CA SER A 143 -8.92 -8.62 -5.84
C SER A 143 -8.04 -9.83 -5.52
N ASN A 144 -8.69 -10.91 -5.09
CA ASN A 144 -8.06 -12.23 -4.88
C ASN A 144 -8.27 -13.16 -6.09
N CYS A 145 -8.77 -12.64 -7.22
CA CYS A 145 -8.94 -13.44 -8.43
C CYS A 145 -7.59 -13.79 -9.03
N ARG A 146 -7.37 -15.08 -9.34
CA ARG A 146 -6.13 -15.58 -9.94
C ARG A 146 -5.77 -14.87 -11.24
N GLU A 147 -6.77 -14.45 -12.02
CA GLU A 147 -6.66 -13.75 -13.29
C GLU A 147 -6.05 -12.35 -13.15
N MET A 148 -6.02 -11.77 -11.96
CA MET A 148 -5.37 -10.50 -11.66
C MET A 148 -3.85 -10.63 -11.48
N PHE A 149 -3.34 -11.85 -11.44
CA PHE A 149 -1.91 -12.13 -11.19
C PHE A 149 -1.20 -12.57 -12.47
N THR A 150 0.12 -12.43 -12.46
CA THR A 150 0.98 -12.97 -13.50
C THR A 150 0.91 -14.51 -13.53
N TYR A 151 1.44 -15.12 -14.58
CA TYR A 151 1.53 -16.58 -14.69
C TYR A 151 2.17 -17.21 -13.44
N HIS A 152 3.25 -16.63 -12.92
CA HIS A 152 3.93 -17.11 -11.72
C HIS A 152 3.13 -16.92 -10.43
N GLY A 153 2.09 -16.08 -10.41
CA GLY A 153 1.19 -15.98 -9.28
C GLY A 153 1.68 -15.11 -8.09
N LEU A 154 2.86 -14.49 -8.16
CA LEU A 154 3.39 -13.61 -7.11
C LEU A 154 2.94 -12.17 -7.30
N HIS A 155 2.98 -11.66 -8.52
CA HIS A 155 2.75 -10.25 -8.81
C HIS A 155 1.42 -10.04 -9.53
N PHE A 156 0.83 -8.87 -9.31
CA PHE A 156 -0.28 -8.43 -10.15
C PHE A 156 0.17 -8.28 -11.62
N ASN A 157 -0.64 -8.78 -12.53
CA ASN A 157 -0.49 -8.52 -13.95
C ASN A 157 -0.99 -7.10 -14.30
N LYS A 158 -1.05 -6.75 -15.59
CA LYS A 158 -1.49 -5.43 -16.05
C LYS A 158 -2.93 -5.10 -15.62
N ILE A 159 -3.82 -6.09 -15.64
CA ILE A 159 -5.23 -5.92 -15.23
C ILE A 159 -5.32 -5.68 -13.73
N GLY A 160 -4.64 -6.52 -12.92
CA GLY A 160 -4.62 -6.38 -11.47
C GLY A 160 -4.02 -5.04 -11.02
N LYS A 161 -2.92 -4.59 -11.64
CA LYS A 161 -2.34 -3.27 -11.34
C LYS A 161 -3.29 -2.12 -11.65
N ARG A 162 -3.99 -2.18 -12.79
CA ARG A 162 -5.00 -1.18 -13.14
C ARG A 162 -6.12 -1.16 -12.11
N TYR A 163 -6.65 -2.32 -11.75
CA TYR A 163 -7.70 -2.43 -10.73
C TYR A 163 -7.27 -1.76 -9.42
N VAL A 164 -6.11 -2.13 -8.87
CA VAL A 164 -5.61 -1.57 -7.61
C VAL A 164 -5.40 -0.06 -7.70
N THR A 165 -4.81 0.43 -8.79
CA THR A 165 -4.54 1.87 -8.95
C THR A 165 -5.81 2.69 -9.17
N HIS A 166 -6.88 2.14 -9.76
CA HIS A 166 -8.19 2.79 -9.80
C HIS A 166 -8.82 2.90 -8.41
N GLN A 167 -8.75 1.84 -7.59
CA GLN A 167 -9.23 1.90 -6.19
C GLN A 167 -8.46 2.95 -5.38
N LEU A 168 -7.13 3.01 -5.55
CA LEU A 168 -6.30 4.02 -4.90
C LEU A 168 -6.64 5.45 -5.34
N ALA A 169 -6.82 5.67 -6.64
CA ALA A 169 -7.18 6.98 -7.16
C ALA A 169 -8.55 7.43 -6.63
N TYR A 170 -9.53 6.54 -6.60
CA TYR A 170 -10.85 6.81 -6.02
C TYR A 170 -10.72 7.20 -4.54
N THR A 171 -10.00 6.41 -3.73
CA THR A 171 -9.79 6.69 -2.30
C THR A 171 -9.11 8.04 -2.09
N LEU A 172 -8.03 8.33 -2.83
CA LEU A 172 -7.29 9.60 -2.73
C LEU A 172 -8.12 10.83 -3.11
N GLN A 173 -9.16 10.67 -3.91
CA GLN A 173 -10.06 11.74 -4.32
C GLN A 173 -11.27 11.89 -3.39
N SER A 174 -11.77 10.77 -2.81
CA SER A 174 -12.97 10.75 -1.95
C SER A 174 -12.72 11.30 -0.54
N ASP A 175 -11.55 11.12 0.03
CA ASP A 175 -11.20 11.57 1.39
C ASP A 175 -11.02 13.11 1.49
N ARG A 176 -11.35 13.86 0.44
CA ARG A 176 -11.13 15.32 0.36
C ARG A 176 -12.37 16.14 -0.01
N ASN A 177 -13.52 15.49 -0.08
CA ASN A 177 -14.83 16.15 -0.15
C ASN A 177 -15.46 16.14 1.25
#